data_2be37fc5785daa651874f44386316015
#
_entry.id   2be37fc5785daa651874f44386316015
#
_cell.length_a   1.000
_cell.length_b   1.000
_cell.length_c   1.000
_cell.angle_alpha   90.00
_cell.angle_beta   90.00
_cell.angle_gamma   90.00
#
_symmetry.space_group_name_H-M   'P 1'
#
loop_
_entity.id
_entity.type
_entity.pdbx_description
1 polymer ?
#
loop_
_entity_poly.entity_id
_entity_poly.type
_entity_poly.pdbx_seq_one_letter_code
_entity_poly.pdbx_strand_id
1 'polypeptide(L)'
;MKLCDFESDYEIPNNWVWCNLGLLFNHNTGKALNSANSEGKALTYITTSNVYWNRFELNDLKSMPFTDSEIEKCTIKKGDLLVCEGGDIGRAAIWNFDNEIRIQNHLHRLRAYDYIQTAFYYYVLYAFKLSGKISGNGIGLQGLSSNALHNIIVPVPPIEEQKNIVMSIEKLMLSIDNIESHKNILAICIENTKAKILELAIRGKLVPQDPNDEPASVLLERIRAEKEELIKQGKIKRDKKESVIFKGDDNSYYQDLPSNWINIRLSAISEIITKGTTPRGGKIAYRQSGIGFLRAENIAGYDKLDLSNLNYVDEESHKNYLKRSILKENDILITIAGTLGRTAIVPQHALPLNSNQAVAIVRLVNNKLINVKYLAYTLNSPIIKSDLLAKSVDMAIPNLSLDNIAECNISLPPLAEQKRIVEAIEKIFATLDDIANQVE
;
A
#
# COMPACT_ATOMS: atom_id res chain seq x y z
N MET A 1 33.03 41.64 17.13
CA MET A 1 32.34 40.72 16.25
C MET A 1 32.87 40.96 14.83
N LYS A 2 33.72 40.07 14.26
CA LYS A 2 34.14 40.19 12.87
C LYS A 2 32.96 39.78 11.98
N LEU A 3 32.39 40.73 11.28
CA LEU A 3 31.52 40.47 10.15
C LEU A 3 32.36 39.69 9.13
N CYS A 4 32.00 38.48 8.84
CA CYS A 4 32.65 37.73 7.78
C CYS A 4 32.12 38.25 6.45
N ASP A 5 32.98 38.80 5.60
CA ASP A 5 32.74 38.99 4.19
C ASP A 5 32.66 37.59 3.56
N PHE A 6 31.45 37.09 3.37
CA PHE A 6 31.20 35.77 2.81
C PHE A 6 30.36 35.90 1.54
N GLU A 7 30.87 35.39 0.44
CA GLU A 7 30.11 35.19 -0.76
C GLU A 7 29.18 33.99 -0.54
N SER A 8 27.90 34.25 -0.31
CA SER A 8 26.86 33.26 -0.18
C SER A 8 26.11 33.12 -1.51
N ASP A 9 25.72 31.89 -1.89
CA ASP A 9 24.82 31.65 -3.00
C ASP A 9 23.40 32.21 -2.75
N TYR A 10 23.15 32.77 -1.55
CA TYR A 10 21.83 33.31 -1.19
C TYR A 10 22.01 34.78 -0.77
N GLU A 11 21.19 35.64 -1.34
CA GLU A 11 21.00 37.02 -0.88
C GLU A 11 20.13 36.99 0.39
N ILE A 12 20.55 37.76 1.42
CA ILE A 12 19.76 37.94 2.63
C ILE A 12 19.27 39.38 2.71
N PRO A 13 18.17 39.68 3.43
CA PRO A 13 17.69 41.03 3.67
C PRO A 13 18.76 41.87 4.40
N ASN A 14 18.74 43.21 4.19
CA ASN A 14 19.74 44.11 4.75
C ASN A 14 19.80 44.14 6.29
N ASN A 15 18.74 43.72 6.96
CA ASN A 15 18.65 43.64 8.41
C ASN A 15 19.08 42.28 8.97
N TRP A 16 19.52 41.33 8.09
CA TRP A 16 20.08 40.04 8.48
C TRP A 16 21.62 40.09 8.45
N VAL A 17 22.24 39.18 9.18
CA VAL A 17 23.71 39.02 9.17
C VAL A 17 24.06 37.54 9.04
N TRP A 18 25.20 37.24 8.44
CA TRP A 18 25.77 35.90 8.42
C TRP A 18 26.67 35.69 9.62
N CYS A 19 26.58 34.54 10.30
CA CYS A 19 27.56 34.15 11.30
C CYS A 19 27.77 32.65 11.37
N ASN A 20 28.81 32.24 12.06
CA ASN A 20 29.05 30.80 12.32
C ASN A 20 28.07 30.29 13.36
N LEU A 21 27.51 29.10 13.10
CA LEU A 21 26.52 28.42 13.97
C LEU A 21 27.06 28.30 15.42
N GLY A 22 28.33 27.98 15.59
CA GLY A 22 28.97 27.86 16.90
C GLY A 22 28.96 29.11 17.76
N LEU A 23 28.69 30.29 17.20
CA LEU A 23 28.54 31.54 17.97
C LEU A 23 27.15 31.70 18.58
N LEU A 24 26.18 30.93 18.12
CA LEU A 24 24.78 31.06 18.54
C LEU A 24 24.38 30.03 19.61
N PHE A 25 25.20 29.00 19.82
CA PHE A 25 24.87 27.89 20.69
C PHE A 25 26.03 27.48 21.60
N ASN A 26 25.69 27.14 22.84
CA ASN A 26 26.57 26.35 23.70
C ASN A 26 26.54 24.90 23.20
N HIS A 27 27.70 24.43 22.72
CA HIS A 27 27.83 23.12 22.08
C HIS A 27 28.56 22.14 23.01
N ASN A 28 28.00 20.93 23.12
CA ASN A 28 28.65 19.78 23.71
C ASN A 28 28.35 18.52 22.88
N THR A 29 29.26 17.53 22.96
CA THR A 29 29.01 16.17 22.47
C THR A 29 28.70 15.24 23.63
N GLY A 30 28.09 14.10 23.34
CA GLY A 30 27.80 13.08 24.35
C GLY A 30 29.03 12.27 24.80
N LYS A 31 28.80 11.31 25.67
CA LYS A 31 29.83 10.39 26.19
C LYS A 31 30.19 9.32 25.16
N ALA A 32 31.48 9.06 24.98
CA ALA A 32 31.97 7.94 24.21
C ALA A 32 31.70 6.60 24.93
N LEU A 33 31.33 5.58 24.18
CA LEU A 33 31.24 4.23 24.71
C LEU A 33 32.64 3.74 25.03
N ASN A 34 32.86 3.41 26.31
CA ASN A 34 34.10 2.79 26.76
C ASN A 34 33.73 1.63 27.71
N SER A 35 33.92 0.40 27.27
CA SER A 35 33.64 -0.80 28.04
C SER A 35 34.54 -0.97 29.27
N ALA A 36 35.67 -0.29 29.32
CA ALA A 36 36.60 -0.34 30.45
C ALA A 36 36.24 0.64 31.59
N ASN A 37 35.36 1.60 31.35
CA ASN A 37 34.99 2.60 32.36
C ASN A 37 33.62 2.27 32.96
N SER A 38 33.63 1.73 34.19
CA SER A 38 32.45 1.39 34.97
C SER A 38 32.09 2.39 36.08
N GLU A 39 32.80 3.51 36.18
CA GLU A 39 32.55 4.55 37.20
C GLU A 39 31.34 5.39 36.84
N GLY A 40 30.52 5.72 37.84
CA GLY A 40 29.38 6.59 37.77
C GLY A 40 28.04 5.89 37.91
N LYS A 41 26.96 6.65 37.69
CA LYS A 41 25.56 6.15 37.77
C LYS A 41 25.14 5.58 36.42
N ALA A 42 24.57 4.38 36.42
CA ALA A 42 23.98 3.80 35.23
C ALA A 42 22.71 4.60 34.82
N LEU A 43 22.77 5.31 33.71
CA LEU A 43 21.69 6.17 33.22
C LEU A 43 21.40 5.85 31.75
N THR A 44 20.15 6.01 31.38
CA THR A 44 19.70 5.88 29.98
C THR A 44 20.24 6.97 29.10
N TYR A 45 20.52 6.63 27.86
CA TYR A 45 21.02 7.56 26.86
C TYR A 45 20.43 7.28 25.46
N ILE A 46 20.48 8.29 24.63
CA ILE A 46 20.12 8.19 23.20
C ILE A 46 21.36 8.29 22.30
N THR A 47 21.23 7.70 21.15
CA THR A 47 22.23 7.63 20.07
C THR A 47 21.66 8.23 18.78
N THR A 48 22.46 8.29 17.73
CA THR A 48 21.99 8.76 16.41
C THR A 48 20.83 7.94 15.87
N SER A 49 20.71 6.65 16.24
CA SER A 49 19.58 5.80 15.83
C SER A 49 18.23 6.18 16.48
N ASN A 50 18.27 6.96 17.55
CA ASN A 50 17.07 7.44 18.25
C ASN A 50 16.59 8.81 17.74
N VAL A 51 17.41 9.53 16.95
CA VAL A 51 17.09 10.88 16.45
C VAL A 51 16.67 10.81 15.00
N TYR A 52 15.49 11.32 14.69
CA TYR A 52 14.96 11.50 13.33
C TYR A 52 14.64 12.96 13.09
N TRP A 53 14.32 13.38 11.89
CA TRP A 53 13.90 14.75 11.64
C TRP A 53 12.64 15.07 12.47
N ASN A 54 12.77 16.04 13.38
CA ASN A 54 11.74 16.52 14.32
C ASN A 54 11.08 15.41 15.19
N ARG A 55 11.73 14.25 15.34
CA ARG A 55 11.16 13.10 16.06
C ARG A 55 12.24 12.28 16.76
N PHE A 56 11.86 11.64 17.88
CA PHE A 56 12.69 10.71 18.62
C PHE A 56 12.00 9.33 18.71
N GLU A 57 12.79 8.27 18.56
CA GLU A 57 12.40 6.92 18.90
C GLU A 57 13.02 6.57 20.24
N LEU A 58 12.18 6.50 21.28
CA LEU A 58 12.63 6.31 22.65
C LEU A 58 12.33 4.89 23.20
N ASN A 59 11.95 3.98 22.34
CA ASN A 59 11.81 2.56 22.69
C ASN A 59 13.19 1.93 22.79
N ASP A 60 13.37 0.99 23.75
CA ASP A 60 14.58 0.19 23.93
C ASP A 60 15.87 1.00 24.14
N LEU A 61 15.80 2.03 25.01
CA LEU A 61 16.95 2.84 25.37
C LEU A 61 18.04 2.03 26.10
N LYS A 62 19.27 2.28 25.72
CA LYS A 62 20.46 1.69 26.35
C LYS A 62 20.86 2.49 27.59
N SER A 63 21.59 1.82 28.49
CA SER A 63 22.17 2.46 29.68
C SER A 63 23.68 2.28 29.71
N MET A 64 24.39 3.28 30.24
CA MET A 64 25.82 3.23 30.54
C MET A 64 26.14 4.07 31.79
N PRO A 65 27.29 3.85 32.46
CA PRO A 65 27.69 4.65 33.61
C PRO A 65 28.07 6.07 33.19
N PHE A 66 27.67 7.06 33.98
CA PHE A 66 28.04 8.47 33.83
C PHE A 66 28.55 8.99 35.17
N THR A 67 29.71 9.67 35.18
CA THR A 67 30.19 10.46 36.31
C THR A 67 29.37 11.76 36.44
N ASP A 68 29.44 12.43 37.59
CA ASP A 68 28.69 13.68 37.81
C ASP A 68 29.05 14.78 36.78
N SER A 69 30.32 14.88 36.40
CA SER A 69 30.80 15.83 35.38
C SER A 69 30.29 15.47 33.98
N GLU A 70 30.18 14.16 33.65
CA GLU A 70 29.61 13.67 32.39
C GLU A 70 28.12 13.89 32.35
N ILE A 71 27.41 13.73 33.47
CA ILE A 71 25.97 14.02 33.57
C ILE A 71 25.73 15.47 33.21
N GLU A 72 26.44 16.41 33.80
CA GLU A 72 26.31 17.83 33.51
C GLU A 72 26.56 18.17 32.03
N LYS A 73 27.60 17.58 31.45
CA LYS A 73 28.00 17.78 30.04
C LYS A 73 27.04 17.15 29.05
N CYS A 74 26.63 15.89 29.29
CA CYS A 74 25.93 15.07 28.31
C CYS A 74 24.40 15.11 28.43
N THR A 75 23.86 15.78 29.46
CA THR A 75 22.41 15.90 29.67
C THR A 75 21.79 16.91 28.71
N ILE A 76 20.72 16.49 28.05
CA ILE A 76 19.87 17.35 27.22
C ILE A 76 18.63 17.78 28.00
N LYS A 77 18.18 18.99 27.71
CA LYS A 77 17.02 19.64 28.30
C LYS A 77 16.08 20.14 27.21
N LYS A 78 14.84 20.40 27.59
CA LYS A 78 13.85 20.96 26.68
C LYS A 78 14.39 22.22 25.96
N GLY A 79 14.23 22.25 24.65
CA GLY A 79 14.74 23.30 23.77
C GLY A 79 16.14 23.07 23.19
N ASP A 80 16.88 22.04 23.64
CA ASP A 80 18.16 21.68 23.04
C ASP A 80 17.95 21.10 21.62
N LEU A 81 18.79 21.58 20.68
CA LEU A 81 18.85 21.05 19.32
C LEU A 81 19.91 19.95 19.25
N LEU A 82 19.51 18.76 18.89
CA LEU A 82 20.41 17.63 18.66
C LEU A 82 20.71 17.47 17.18
N VAL A 83 21.99 17.26 16.86
CA VAL A 83 22.45 17.06 15.49
C VAL A 83 23.30 15.79 15.42
N CYS A 84 23.01 14.92 14.46
CA CYS A 84 23.74 13.67 14.24
C CYS A 84 25.09 13.94 13.57
N GLU A 85 26.18 13.45 14.19
CA GLU A 85 27.53 13.45 13.62
C GLU A 85 27.69 12.42 12.52
N GLY A 86 27.04 11.26 12.68
CA GLY A 86 27.18 10.10 11.77
C GLY A 86 25.85 9.43 11.44
N GLY A 87 25.93 8.40 10.61
CA GLY A 87 24.75 7.77 10.03
C GLY A 87 24.13 8.67 8.95
N ASP A 88 22.97 9.23 9.21
CA ASP A 88 22.42 10.33 8.39
C ASP A 88 22.96 11.67 8.92
N ILE A 89 24.11 12.06 8.41
CA ILE A 89 24.89 13.24 8.85
C ILE A 89 24.04 14.51 8.76
N GLY A 90 24.04 15.29 9.85
CA GLY A 90 23.30 16.55 9.95
C GLY A 90 21.81 16.38 10.26
N ARG A 91 21.30 15.16 10.38
CA ARG A 91 19.93 14.92 10.84
C ARG A 91 19.76 15.48 12.24
N ALA A 92 18.66 16.21 12.47
CA ALA A 92 18.48 16.99 13.68
C ALA A 92 17.04 16.88 14.23
N ALA A 93 16.92 17.10 15.55
CA ALA A 93 15.65 17.27 16.23
C ALA A 93 15.79 18.11 17.49
N ILE A 94 14.72 18.81 17.87
CA ILE A 94 14.66 19.60 19.11
C ILE A 94 14.07 18.73 20.21
N TRP A 95 14.73 18.67 21.36
CA TRP A 95 14.24 17.96 22.52
C TRP A 95 13.08 18.74 23.17
N ASN A 96 11.85 18.30 22.91
CA ASN A 96 10.64 18.97 23.39
C ASN A 96 10.01 18.29 24.62
N PHE A 97 10.72 17.35 25.25
CA PHE A 97 10.25 16.65 26.44
C PHE A 97 10.70 17.36 27.72
N ASP A 98 9.89 17.26 28.77
CA ASP A 98 10.22 17.85 30.07
C ASP A 98 11.24 17.03 30.87
N ASN A 99 11.41 15.73 30.52
CA ASN A 99 12.43 14.87 31.12
C ASN A 99 13.81 15.10 30.49
N GLU A 100 14.83 14.94 31.32
CA GLU A 100 16.23 15.01 30.91
C GLU A 100 16.77 13.63 30.56
N ILE A 101 17.56 13.51 29.49
CA ILE A 101 18.25 12.28 29.10
C ILE A 101 19.69 12.62 28.68
N ARG A 102 20.56 11.59 28.63
CA ARG A 102 21.95 11.74 28.20
C ARG A 102 22.11 11.38 26.74
N ILE A 103 23.16 11.87 26.12
CA ILE A 103 23.51 11.59 24.73
C ILE A 103 24.86 10.89 24.60
N GLN A 104 24.97 10.05 23.57
CA GLN A 104 26.20 9.36 23.15
C GLN A 104 27.02 10.29 22.22
N ASN A 105 28.35 10.08 22.14
CA ASN A 105 29.34 10.96 21.51
C ASN A 105 29.10 11.30 20.03
N HIS A 106 28.34 10.52 19.29
CA HIS A 106 27.96 10.83 17.90
C HIS A 106 26.73 11.75 17.78
N LEU A 107 26.31 12.33 18.90
CA LEU A 107 25.31 13.38 18.93
C LEU A 107 25.90 14.69 19.44
N HIS A 108 25.67 15.76 18.71
CA HIS A 108 25.91 17.11 19.13
C HIS A 108 24.68 17.65 19.85
N ARG A 109 24.86 18.30 20.98
CA ARG A 109 23.87 19.11 21.69
C ARG A 109 24.18 20.58 21.47
N LEU A 110 23.25 21.29 20.86
CA LEU A 110 23.28 22.72 20.66
C LEU A 110 22.21 23.35 21.55
N ARG A 111 22.65 24.08 22.62
CA ARG A 111 21.78 24.82 23.51
C ARG A 111 21.87 26.29 23.13
N ALA A 112 20.75 26.87 22.71
CA ALA A 112 20.71 28.27 22.29
C ALA A 112 21.07 29.21 23.43
N TYR A 113 21.80 30.28 23.11
CA TYR A 113 21.90 31.42 23.99
C TYR A 113 20.58 32.21 23.99
N ASP A 114 20.40 33.09 24.98
CA ASP A 114 19.25 34.00 25.01
C ASP A 114 19.13 34.76 23.68
N TYR A 115 17.90 35.04 23.25
CA TYR A 115 17.59 35.72 21.98
C TYR A 115 17.79 34.89 20.69
N ILE A 116 17.89 33.55 20.80
CA ILE A 116 17.97 32.63 19.66
C ILE A 116 16.75 31.74 19.63
N GLN A 117 16.05 31.68 18.48
CA GLN A 117 14.97 30.75 18.27
C GLN A 117 15.51 29.42 17.72
N THR A 118 15.62 28.41 18.57
CA THR A 118 16.20 27.11 18.22
C THR A 118 15.52 26.50 16.99
N ALA A 119 14.18 26.57 16.88
CA ALA A 119 13.44 26.02 15.77
C ALA A 119 13.80 26.65 14.43
N PHE A 120 14.17 27.93 14.39
CA PHE A 120 14.65 28.58 13.17
C PHE A 120 15.89 27.84 12.63
N TYR A 121 16.88 27.61 13.51
CA TYR A 121 18.13 26.94 13.12
C TYR A 121 17.94 25.45 12.82
N TYR A 122 16.97 24.79 13.44
CA TYR A 122 16.56 23.46 13.01
C TYR A 122 16.13 23.48 11.53
N TYR A 123 15.28 24.42 11.12
CA TYR A 123 14.83 24.53 9.73
C TYR A 123 15.95 24.97 8.78
N VAL A 124 16.88 25.80 9.22
CA VAL A 124 18.08 26.15 8.43
C VAL A 124 18.93 24.91 8.17
N LEU A 125 19.21 24.10 9.19
CA LEU A 125 19.97 22.84 9.03
C LEU A 125 19.23 21.85 8.13
N TYR A 126 17.91 21.77 8.25
CA TYR A 126 17.08 20.92 7.39
C TYR A 126 17.16 21.36 5.92
N ALA A 127 17.04 22.64 5.64
CA ALA A 127 17.18 23.21 4.29
C ALA A 127 18.60 22.98 3.73
N PHE A 128 19.64 23.13 4.55
CA PHE A 128 21.03 22.87 4.15
C PHE A 128 21.28 21.37 3.86
N LYS A 129 20.61 20.48 4.57
CA LYS A 129 20.66 19.05 4.28
C LYS A 129 19.99 18.72 2.94
N LEU A 130 18.81 19.27 2.70
CA LEU A 130 18.08 19.05 1.45
C LEU A 130 18.83 19.63 0.22
N SER A 131 19.52 20.77 0.39
CA SER A 131 20.32 21.40 -0.68
C SER A 131 21.71 20.77 -0.85
N GLY A 132 22.07 19.75 -0.07
CA GLY A 132 23.37 19.08 -0.15
C GLY A 132 24.54 19.85 0.48
N LYS A 133 24.29 21.01 1.14
CA LYS A 133 25.32 21.79 1.84
C LYS A 133 25.85 21.09 3.10
N ILE A 134 25.04 20.23 3.71
CA ILE A 134 25.46 19.31 4.78
C ILE A 134 25.51 17.92 4.16
N SER A 135 26.65 17.54 3.61
CA SER A 135 26.89 16.22 3.06
C SER A 135 28.23 15.65 3.56
N GLY A 136 28.26 14.35 3.82
CA GLY A 136 29.50 13.64 4.13
C GLY A 136 30.28 13.31 2.88
N ASN A 137 30.75 14.29 2.12
CA ASN A 137 31.58 14.07 0.92
C ASN A 137 33.02 13.80 1.31
N GLY A 138 33.44 12.53 1.24
CA GLY A 138 34.83 12.09 1.39
C GLY A 138 34.95 10.57 1.39
N ILE A 139 36.03 10.06 0.84
CA ILE A 139 36.39 8.64 0.86
C ILE A 139 36.82 8.29 2.31
N GLY A 140 35.91 7.66 3.05
CA GLY A 140 36.06 7.28 4.46
C GLY A 140 34.90 7.75 5.32
N LEU A 141 34.68 7.12 6.46
CA LEU A 141 33.66 7.48 7.49
C LEU A 141 33.89 8.92 8.00
N GLN A 142 33.43 9.92 7.28
CA GLN A 142 33.49 11.29 7.71
C GLN A 142 32.15 11.68 8.35
N GLY A 143 32.17 11.87 9.68
CA GLY A 143 31.10 12.47 10.44
C GLY A 143 31.11 14.00 10.34
N LEU A 144 30.02 14.63 10.73
CA LEU A 144 29.95 16.08 10.95
C LEU A 144 30.67 16.40 12.27
N SER A 145 31.99 16.65 12.21
CA SER A 145 32.78 16.98 13.41
C SER A 145 32.26 18.25 14.10
N SER A 146 32.57 18.38 15.40
CA SER A 146 32.24 19.61 16.18
C SER A 146 32.73 20.88 15.49
N ASN A 147 33.94 20.84 14.93
CA ASN A 147 34.53 22.02 14.25
C ASN A 147 33.78 22.30 12.92
N ALA A 148 33.44 21.28 12.16
CA ALA A 148 32.64 21.43 10.94
C ALA A 148 31.26 22.03 11.24
N LEU A 149 30.56 21.50 12.27
CA LEU A 149 29.28 22.04 12.71
C LEU A 149 29.36 23.51 13.16
N HIS A 150 30.39 23.87 13.94
CA HIS A 150 30.60 25.25 14.39
C HIS A 150 30.83 26.23 13.24
N ASN A 151 31.50 25.79 12.19
CA ASN A 151 31.85 26.64 11.05
C ASN A 151 30.74 26.70 9.98
N ILE A 152 29.61 26.04 10.18
CA ILE A 152 28.47 26.22 9.28
C ILE A 152 28.02 27.69 9.38
N ILE A 153 28.03 28.37 8.25
CA ILE A 153 27.58 29.75 8.16
C ILE A 153 26.07 29.75 8.00
N VAL A 154 25.38 30.45 8.91
CA VAL A 154 23.93 30.53 8.99
C VAL A 154 23.44 31.96 8.98
N PRO A 155 22.25 32.24 8.44
CA PRO A 155 21.68 33.59 8.51
C PRO A 155 21.09 33.86 9.90
N VAL A 156 21.20 35.10 10.35
CA VAL A 156 20.67 35.56 11.64
C VAL A 156 19.70 36.71 11.41
N PRO A 157 18.40 36.42 11.30
CA PRO A 157 17.36 37.44 11.33
C PRO A 157 17.18 38.07 12.72
N PRO A 158 16.51 39.20 12.83
CA PRO A 158 15.99 39.70 14.12
C PRO A 158 15.11 38.64 14.79
N ILE A 159 15.12 38.57 16.12
CA ILE A 159 14.44 37.48 16.88
C ILE A 159 12.94 37.34 16.55
N GLU A 160 12.25 38.45 16.39
CA GLU A 160 10.81 38.41 16.03
C GLU A 160 10.59 37.87 14.62
N GLU A 161 11.52 38.13 13.72
CA GLU A 161 11.46 37.55 12.36
C GLU A 161 11.78 36.06 12.36
N GLN A 162 12.74 35.59 13.18
CA GLN A 162 12.96 34.15 13.39
C GLN A 162 11.69 33.46 13.86
N LYS A 163 10.96 34.02 14.84
CA LYS A 163 9.68 33.47 15.34
C LYS A 163 8.61 33.44 14.25
N ASN A 164 8.46 34.54 13.50
CA ASN A 164 7.45 34.64 12.44
C ASN A 164 7.71 33.64 11.31
N ILE A 165 8.98 33.44 10.95
CA ILE A 165 9.36 32.43 9.94
C ILE A 165 9.02 31.02 10.45
N VAL A 166 9.37 30.69 11.69
CA VAL A 166 9.06 29.40 12.30
C VAL A 166 7.55 29.15 12.31
N MET A 167 6.75 30.11 12.80
CA MET A 167 5.30 30.00 12.81
C MET A 167 4.71 29.77 11.41
N SER A 168 5.26 30.46 10.39
CA SER A 168 4.82 30.32 9.01
C SER A 168 5.14 28.92 8.45
N ILE A 169 6.35 28.42 8.71
CA ILE A 169 6.78 27.08 8.29
C ILE A 169 5.90 26.01 8.98
N GLU A 170 5.72 26.10 10.30
CA GLU A 170 4.91 25.15 11.06
C GLU A 170 3.44 25.13 10.59
N LYS A 171 2.87 26.30 10.30
CA LYS A 171 1.53 26.40 9.72
C LYS A 171 1.43 25.72 8.35
N LEU A 172 2.44 25.91 7.50
CA LEU A 172 2.48 25.26 6.18
C LEU A 172 2.64 23.75 6.30
N MET A 173 3.53 23.27 7.19
CA MET A 173 3.72 21.83 7.44
C MET A 173 2.43 21.16 7.93
N LEU A 174 1.73 21.78 8.91
CA LEU A 174 0.42 21.31 9.37
C LEU A 174 -0.61 21.25 8.23
N SER A 175 -0.57 22.21 7.30
CA SER A 175 -1.46 22.19 6.15
C SER A 175 -1.15 21.04 5.19
N ILE A 176 0.13 20.73 4.98
CA ILE A 176 0.58 19.60 4.16
C ILE A 176 0.13 18.28 4.81
N ASP A 177 0.39 18.09 6.10
CA ASP A 177 -0.02 16.89 6.84
C ASP A 177 -1.54 16.68 6.78
N ASN A 178 -2.33 17.76 6.89
CA ASN A 178 -3.77 17.71 6.75
C ASN A 178 -4.20 17.29 5.33
N ILE A 179 -3.56 17.81 4.30
CA ILE A 179 -3.84 17.43 2.90
C ILE A 179 -3.55 15.95 2.69
N GLU A 180 -2.39 15.45 3.13
CA GLU A 180 -2.04 14.02 3.03
C GLU A 180 -3.03 13.14 3.79
N SER A 181 -3.43 13.55 4.99
CA SER A 181 -4.45 12.84 5.78
C SER A 181 -5.79 12.77 5.05
N HIS A 182 -6.25 13.89 4.48
CA HIS A 182 -7.50 13.94 3.73
C HIS A 182 -7.44 13.11 2.44
N LYS A 183 -6.31 13.08 1.73
CA LYS A 183 -6.10 12.19 0.58
C LYS A 183 -6.27 10.72 0.95
N ASN A 184 -5.66 10.29 2.06
CA ASN A 184 -5.79 8.93 2.55
C ASN A 184 -7.22 8.58 2.95
N ILE A 185 -7.92 9.48 3.64
CA ILE A 185 -9.33 9.30 4.00
C ILE A 185 -10.20 9.18 2.74
N LEU A 186 -9.97 10.03 1.73
CA LEU A 186 -10.72 9.98 0.48
C LEU A 186 -10.51 8.66 -0.25
N ALA A 187 -9.28 8.15 -0.34
CA ALA A 187 -9.00 6.86 -0.95
C ALA A 187 -9.77 5.72 -0.27
N ILE A 188 -9.79 5.69 1.07
CA ILE A 188 -10.57 4.73 1.84
C ILE A 188 -12.07 4.88 1.58
N CYS A 189 -12.59 6.11 1.52
CA CYS A 189 -13.99 6.38 1.24
C CYS A 189 -14.40 5.89 -0.16
N ILE A 190 -13.54 6.07 -1.17
CA ILE A 190 -13.76 5.59 -2.55
C ILE A 190 -13.87 4.06 -2.56
N GLU A 191 -12.92 3.36 -1.95
CA GLU A 191 -12.94 1.89 -1.92
C GLU A 191 -14.16 1.35 -1.15
N ASN A 192 -14.53 1.97 -0.02
CA ASN A 192 -15.73 1.61 0.73
C ASN A 192 -17.01 1.86 -0.09
N THR A 193 -17.04 2.94 -0.87
CA THR A 193 -18.18 3.26 -1.75
C THR A 193 -18.29 2.23 -2.88
N LYS A 194 -17.18 1.88 -3.55
CA LYS A 194 -17.17 0.80 -4.56
C LYS A 194 -17.65 -0.52 -3.97
N ALA A 195 -17.18 -0.88 -2.78
CA ALA A 195 -17.62 -2.07 -2.06
C ALA A 195 -19.14 -2.06 -1.79
N LYS A 196 -19.69 -0.90 -1.37
CA LYS A 196 -21.14 -0.75 -1.12
C LYS A 196 -21.97 -0.83 -2.39
N ILE A 197 -21.48 -0.28 -3.51
CA ILE A 197 -22.15 -0.39 -4.82
C ILE A 197 -22.24 -1.86 -5.24
N LEU A 198 -21.17 -2.63 -5.09
CA LEU A 198 -21.21 -4.07 -5.39
C LEU A 198 -22.18 -4.83 -4.48
N GLU A 199 -22.26 -4.49 -3.20
CA GLU A 199 -23.23 -5.06 -2.27
C GLU A 199 -24.67 -4.79 -2.73
N LEU A 200 -25.00 -3.56 -3.13
CA LEU A 200 -26.31 -3.19 -3.66
C LEU A 200 -26.62 -3.94 -4.96
N ALA A 201 -25.62 -4.10 -5.82
CA ALA A 201 -25.75 -4.82 -7.08
C ALA A 201 -26.17 -6.28 -6.88
N ILE A 202 -25.48 -7.02 -5.99
CA ILE A 202 -25.77 -8.45 -5.77
C ILE A 202 -27.07 -8.70 -4.99
N ARG A 203 -27.63 -7.66 -4.36
CA ARG A 203 -28.92 -7.69 -3.66
C ARG A 203 -30.08 -7.24 -4.52
N GLY A 204 -29.87 -6.90 -5.80
CA GLY A 204 -30.90 -6.37 -6.69
C GLY A 204 -31.44 -4.99 -6.30
N LYS A 205 -30.61 -4.17 -5.59
CA LYS A 205 -30.98 -2.84 -5.08
C LYS A 205 -30.26 -1.71 -5.80
N LEU A 206 -29.43 -1.99 -6.80
CA LEU A 206 -28.66 -0.98 -7.54
C LEU A 206 -29.44 -0.37 -8.70
N VAL A 207 -30.24 -1.16 -9.37
CA VAL A 207 -31.06 -0.72 -10.52
C VAL A 207 -32.52 -1.09 -10.31
N PRO A 208 -33.49 -0.38 -10.94
CA PRO A 208 -34.90 -0.76 -10.87
C PRO A 208 -35.14 -2.15 -11.51
N GLN A 209 -36.04 -2.91 -10.89
CA GLN A 209 -36.52 -4.17 -11.44
C GLN A 209 -37.48 -3.92 -12.60
N ASP A 210 -37.35 -4.69 -13.72
CA ASP A 210 -38.27 -4.64 -14.84
C ASP A 210 -39.10 -5.96 -14.84
N PRO A 211 -40.42 -5.90 -14.67
CA PRO A 211 -41.25 -7.07 -14.68
C PRO A 211 -41.32 -7.78 -16.06
N ASN A 212 -40.88 -7.10 -17.13
CA ASN A 212 -40.84 -7.67 -18.47
C ASN A 212 -39.54 -8.43 -18.76
N ASP A 213 -38.56 -8.39 -17.87
CA ASP A 213 -37.33 -9.15 -18.02
C ASP A 213 -37.64 -10.64 -17.92
N GLU A 214 -37.03 -11.42 -18.83
CA GLU A 214 -37.14 -12.88 -18.77
C GLU A 214 -36.55 -13.42 -17.46
N PRO A 215 -37.28 -14.19 -16.66
CA PRO A 215 -36.78 -14.64 -15.35
C PRO A 215 -35.47 -15.43 -15.47
N ALA A 216 -34.59 -15.30 -14.49
CA ALA A 216 -33.28 -15.94 -14.43
C ALA A 216 -33.40 -17.50 -14.42
N SER A 217 -34.56 -18.06 -14.01
CA SER A 217 -34.83 -19.49 -14.10
C SER A 217 -34.80 -20.03 -15.55
N VAL A 218 -35.40 -19.26 -16.49
CA VAL A 218 -35.39 -19.63 -17.94
C VAL A 218 -33.95 -19.53 -18.48
N LEU A 219 -33.21 -18.49 -18.08
CA LEU A 219 -31.81 -18.36 -18.45
C LEU A 219 -30.97 -19.55 -17.96
N LEU A 220 -31.18 -20.00 -16.72
CA LEU A 220 -30.49 -21.16 -16.16
C LEU A 220 -30.82 -22.46 -16.90
N GLU A 221 -32.06 -22.67 -17.30
CA GLU A 221 -32.46 -23.85 -18.09
C GLU A 221 -31.70 -23.92 -19.42
N ARG A 222 -31.54 -22.79 -20.10
CA ARG A 222 -30.73 -22.73 -21.35
C ARG A 222 -29.26 -23.06 -21.09
N ILE A 223 -28.67 -22.50 -20.03
CA ILE A 223 -27.27 -22.78 -19.65
C ILE A 223 -27.09 -24.27 -19.35
N ARG A 224 -28.04 -24.88 -18.62
CA ARG A 224 -28.04 -26.34 -18.34
C ARG A 224 -28.13 -27.18 -19.58
N ALA A 225 -29.02 -26.81 -20.52
CA ALA A 225 -29.15 -27.53 -21.78
C ALA A 225 -27.86 -27.51 -22.59
N GLU A 226 -27.18 -26.33 -22.69
CA GLU A 226 -25.88 -26.24 -23.37
C GLU A 226 -24.79 -27.03 -22.64
N LYS A 227 -24.76 -26.99 -21.31
CA LYS A 227 -23.80 -27.75 -20.50
C LYS A 227 -23.97 -29.26 -20.71
N GLU A 228 -25.22 -29.76 -20.72
CA GLU A 228 -25.50 -31.16 -20.99
C GLU A 228 -25.07 -31.59 -22.42
N GLU A 229 -25.19 -30.69 -23.38
CA GLU A 229 -24.72 -30.97 -24.75
C GLU A 229 -23.19 -31.07 -24.80
N LEU A 230 -22.48 -30.20 -24.09
CA LEU A 230 -21.02 -30.28 -23.97
C LEU A 230 -20.55 -31.55 -23.25
N ILE A 231 -21.31 -32.04 -22.27
CA ILE A 231 -21.05 -33.30 -21.56
C ILE A 231 -21.26 -34.48 -22.54
N LYS A 232 -22.36 -34.50 -23.29
CA LYS A 232 -22.64 -35.54 -24.30
C LYS A 232 -21.56 -35.59 -25.38
N GLN A 233 -21.04 -34.44 -25.78
CA GLN A 233 -19.93 -34.33 -26.74
C GLN A 233 -18.56 -34.71 -26.15
N GLY A 234 -18.50 -35.06 -24.85
CA GLY A 234 -17.24 -35.39 -24.15
C GLY A 234 -16.28 -34.24 -23.98
N LYS A 235 -16.72 -32.99 -24.20
CA LYS A 235 -15.90 -31.77 -24.05
C LYS A 235 -15.66 -31.40 -22.58
N ILE A 236 -16.66 -31.68 -21.74
CA ILE A 236 -16.56 -31.46 -20.28
C ILE A 236 -17.00 -32.71 -19.53
N LYS A 237 -16.48 -32.91 -18.33
CA LYS A 237 -16.88 -34.02 -17.46
C LYS A 237 -18.06 -33.59 -16.61
N ARG A 238 -19.01 -34.52 -16.37
CA ARG A 238 -20.09 -34.29 -15.42
C ARG A 238 -19.52 -34.13 -14.03
N ASP A 239 -19.90 -33.06 -13.35
CA ASP A 239 -19.53 -32.86 -11.94
C ASP A 239 -20.34 -33.85 -11.07
N LYS A 240 -19.64 -34.63 -10.24
CA LYS A 240 -20.27 -35.61 -9.33
C LYS A 240 -21.05 -34.92 -8.19
N LYS A 241 -20.77 -33.67 -7.95
CA LYS A 241 -21.40 -32.83 -6.91
C LYS A 241 -22.45 -31.86 -7.48
N GLU A 242 -22.85 -32.03 -8.75
CA GLU A 242 -23.84 -31.16 -9.38
C GLU A 242 -25.18 -31.30 -8.66
N SER A 243 -25.38 -30.46 -7.65
CA SER A 243 -26.58 -30.44 -6.87
C SER A 243 -27.56 -29.39 -7.39
N VAL A 244 -28.78 -29.82 -7.46
CA VAL A 244 -30.05 -29.14 -7.62
C VAL A 244 -30.09 -27.76 -6.92
N ILE A 245 -30.90 -26.84 -7.47
CA ILE A 245 -31.33 -25.58 -6.90
C ILE A 245 -31.31 -25.63 -5.36
N PHE A 246 -30.42 -24.85 -4.77
CA PHE A 246 -30.31 -24.76 -3.31
C PHE A 246 -31.44 -23.88 -2.77
N LYS A 247 -32.46 -24.48 -2.19
CA LYS A 247 -33.29 -23.89 -1.16
C LYS A 247 -32.58 -24.22 0.16
N GLY A 248 -31.58 -23.45 0.53
CA GLY A 248 -30.86 -23.67 1.78
C GLY A 248 -31.64 -23.10 2.96
N ASP A 249 -31.69 -23.85 4.07
CA ASP A 249 -32.29 -23.44 5.33
C ASP A 249 -31.49 -22.38 6.11
N ASP A 250 -30.36 -21.92 5.53
CA ASP A 250 -29.45 -20.95 6.16
C ASP A 250 -29.19 -19.74 5.25
N ASN A 251 -30.25 -19.06 4.89
CA ASN A 251 -30.23 -17.96 3.92
C ASN A 251 -30.19 -16.56 4.55
N SER A 252 -29.40 -16.32 5.57
CA SER A 252 -29.31 -14.99 6.20
C SER A 252 -28.81 -13.87 5.27
N TYR A 253 -28.03 -14.20 4.22
CA TYR A 253 -27.47 -13.21 3.28
C TYR A 253 -28.35 -12.93 2.04
N TYR A 254 -29.35 -13.78 1.73
CA TYR A 254 -30.12 -13.74 0.46
C TYR A 254 -31.64 -13.66 0.70
N GLN A 255 -32.07 -13.27 1.89
CA GLN A 255 -33.49 -13.29 2.29
C GLN A 255 -34.39 -12.34 1.52
N ASP A 256 -33.85 -11.33 0.81
CA ASP A 256 -34.59 -10.26 0.14
C ASP A 256 -34.21 -10.11 -1.35
N LEU A 257 -33.97 -11.22 -2.07
CA LEU A 257 -33.72 -11.12 -3.51
C LEU A 257 -35.01 -10.88 -4.30
N PRO A 258 -34.95 -10.14 -5.44
CA PRO A 258 -36.08 -10.02 -6.35
C PRO A 258 -36.60 -11.38 -6.81
N SER A 259 -37.91 -11.50 -7.00
CA SER A 259 -38.59 -12.78 -7.31
C SER A 259 -38.17 -13.40 -8.64
N ASN A 260 -37.66 -12.60 -9.58
CA ASN A 260 -37.16 -13.03 -10.88
C ASN A 260 -35.67 -13.42 -10.88
N TRP A 261 -34.98 -13.33 -9.71
CA TRP A 261 -33.61 -13.80 -9.52
C TRP A 261 -33.58 -15.22 -8.99
N ILE A 262 -32.42 -15.88 -9.16
CA ILE A 262 -32.18 -17.21 -8.59
C ILE A 262 -30.81 -17.26 -7.94
N ASN A 263 -30.69 -18.07 -6.89
CA ASN A 263 -29.39 -18.43 -6.31
C ASN A 263 -28.86 -19.71 -6.95
N ILE A 264 -27.62 -19.68 -7.38
CA ILE A 264 -26.96 -20.81 -8.04
C ILE A 264 -25.53 -20.95 -7.51
N ARG A 265 -24.97 -22.17 -7.65
CA ARG A 265 -23.53 -22.34 -7.48
C ARG A 265 -22.78 -21.89 -8.74
N LEU A 266 -21.58 -21.32 -8.55
CA LEU A 266 -20.74 -20.92 -9.68
C LEU A 266 -20.45 -22.09 -10.64
N SER A 267 -20.30 -23.30 -10.11
CA SER A 267 -20.13 -24.52 -10.93
C SER A 267 -21.30 -24.78 -11.88
N ALA A 268 -22.53 -24.39 -11.55
CA ALA A 268 -23.70 -24.63 -12.40
C ALA A 268 -23.62 -23.89 -13.76
N ILE A 269 -22.92 -22.76 -13.81
CA ILE A 269 -22.78 -21.91 -15.00
C ILE A 269 -21.38 -21.99 -15.63
N SER A 270 -20.47 -22.75 -15.05
CA SER A 270 -19.09 -22.87 -15.50
C SER A 270 -18.89 -24.11 -16.40
N GLU A 271 -18.16 -23.93 -17.51
CA GLU A 271 -17.59 -24.99 -18.33
C GLU A 271 -16.43 -25.67 -17.58
N ILE A 272 -15.57 -24.87 -17.00
CA ILE A 272 -14.38 -25.32 -16.24
C ILE A 272 -14.06 -24.38 -15.11
N ILE A 273 -13.67 -24.95 -13.97
CA ILE A 273 -13.04 -24.29 -12.87
C ILE A 273 -11.72 -25.01 -12.62
N THR A 274 -10.59 -24.34 -12.86
CA THR A 274 -9.25 -24.92 -12.74
C THR A 274 -8.28 -23.89 -12.21
N LYS A 275 -7.01 -24.23 -12.06
CA LYS A 275 -5.95 -23.28 -11.68
C LYS A 275 -4.80 -23.31 -12.67
N GLY A 276 -4.06 -22.25 -12.70
CA GLY A 276 -2.83 -22.14 -13.46
C GLY A 276 -1.78 -23.18 -13.08
N THR A 277 -0.70 -23.20 -13.81
CA THR A 277 0.39 -24.18 -13.63
C THR A 277 1.72 -23.43 -13.71
N THR A 278 2.61 -23.63 -12.74
CA THR A 278 3.95 -23.05 -12.77
C THR A 278 4.84 -23.82 -13.74
N PRO A 279 5.68 -23.14 -14.57
CA PRO A 279 6.60 -23.80 -15.48
C PRO A 279 7.60 -24.68 -14.72
N ARG A 280 8.07 -25.75 -15.34
CA ARG A 280 9.15 -26.58 -14.82
C ARG A 280 10.42 -25.75 -14.71
N GLY A 281 11.12 -25.79 -13.55
CA GLY A 281 12.28 -24.95 -13.27
C GLY A 281 11.94 -23.60 -12.61
N GLY A 282 10.68 -23.28 -12.38
CA GLY A 282 10.26 -22.07 -11.66
C GLY A 282 10.74 -20.79 -12.37
N LYS A 283 11.44 -19.91 -11.62
CA LYS A 283 11.93 -18.60 -12.15
C LYS A 283 12.89 -18.73 -13.34
N ILE A 284 13.64 -19.85 -13.45
CA ILE A 284 14.61 -20.08 -14.53
C ILE A 284 13.90 -20.35 -15.87
N ALA A 285 12.66 -20.77 -15.84
CA ALA A 285 11.88 -21.03 -17.06
C ALA A 285 11.32 -19.76 -17.72
N TYR A 286 11.39 -18.60 -17.04
CA TYR A 286 10.90 -17.35 -17.63
C TYR A 286 11.85 -16.83 -18.69
N ARG A 287 11.28 -16.17 -19.70
CA ARG A 287 11.96 -15.57 -20.86
C ARG A 287 11.77 -14.05 -20.83
N GLN A 288 12.58 -13.33 -21.58
CA GLN A 288 12.44 -11.88 -21.77
C GLN A 288 11.29 -11.52 -22.71
N SER A 289 10.89 -12.45 -23.58
CA SER A 289 9.78 -12.28 -24.51
C SER A 289 9.16 -13.65 -24.83
N GLY A 290 7.95 -13.67 -25.39
CA GLY A 290 7.25 -14.89 -25.77
C GLY A 290 5.76 -14.84 -25.41
N ILE A 291 5.22 -15.96 -24.93
CA ILE A 291 3.84 -16.06 -24.46
C ILE A 291 3.73 -15.44 -23.06
N GLY A 292 2.81 -14.50 -22.88
CA GLY A 292 2.59 -13.84 -21.60
C GLY A 292 2.19 -14.83 -20.48
N PHE A 293 2.75 -14.62 -19.28
CA PHE A 293 2.53 -15.51 -18.14
C PHE A 293 2.11 -14.68 -16.92
N LEU A 294 0.82 -14.79 -16.56
CA LEU A 294 0.21 -14.07 -15.45
C LEU A 294 0.54 -14.71 -14.10
N ARG A 295 0.74 -13.86 -13.11
CA ARG A 295 0.81 -14.21 -11.69
C ARG A 295 -0.28 -13.48 -10.92
N ALA A 296 -0.51 -13.85 -9.66
CA ALA A 296 -1.53 -13.20 -8.82
C ALA A 296 -1.37 -11.67 -8.75
N GLU A 297 -0.16 -11.15 -8.83
CA GLU A 297 0.14 -9.69 -8.81
C GLU A 297 -0.38 -8.96 -10.05
N ASN A 298 -0.56 -9.67 -11.18
CA ASN A 298 -1.13 -9.10 -12.39
C ASN A 298 -2.66 -8.98 -12.36
N ILE A 299 -3.31 -9.54 -11.32
CA ILE A 299 -4.75 -9.39 -11.11
C ILE A 299 -4.99 -8.12 -10.32
N ALA A 300 -5.33 -7.03 -11.01
CA ALA A 300 -5.50 -5.72 -10.40
C ALA A 300 -6.78 -5.63 -9.54
N GLY A 301 -7.79 -6.42 -9.86
CA GLY A 301 -9.07 -6.45 -9.16
C GLY A 301 -10.24 -6.01 -10.06
N TYR A 302 -11.45 -6.28 -9.59
CA TYR A 302 -12.69 -6.06 -10.32
C TYR A 302 -12.71 -6.85 -11.65
N ASP A 303 -12.42 -6.21 -12.78
CA ASP A 303 -12.34 -6.82 -14.11
C ASP A 303 -10.97 -6.59 -14.78
N LYS A 304 -10.01 -5.95 -14.08
CA LYS A 304 -8.78 -5.40 -14.67
C LYS A 304 -7.58 -6.33 -14.50
N LEU A 305 -6.77 -6.45 -15.56
CA LEU A 305 -5.44 -7.05 -15.57
C LEU A 305 -4.37 -5.96 -15.65
N ASP A 306 -3.30 -6.11 -14.88
CA ASP A 306 -2.06 -5.35 -15.07
C ASP A 306 -1.13 -6.13 -16.00
N LEU A 307 -0.97 -5.65 -17.21
CA LEU A 307 -0.12 -6.23 -18.26
C LEU A 307 1.25 -5.56 -18.36
N SER A 308 1.54 -4.56 -17.52
CA SER A 308 2.78 -3.77 -17.59
C SER A 308 4.03 -4.55 -17.21
N ASN A 309 3.90 -5.57 -16.34
CA ASN A 309 5.02 -6.37 -15.84
C ASN A 309 4.72 -7.87 -15.93
N LEU A 310 4.71 -8.39 -17.16
CA LEU A 310 4.48 -9.81 -17.42
C LEU A 310 5.79 -10.59 -17.40
N ASN A 311 5.75 -11.81 -16.87
CA ASN A 311 6.70 -12.83 -17.23
C ASN A 311 6.32 -13.45 -18.58
N TYR A 312 7.28 -14.11 -19.22
CA TYR A 312 7.04 -14.79 -20.49
C TYR A 312 7.51 -16.24 -20.42
N VAL A 313 6.88 -17.11 -21.20
CA VAL A 313 7.26 -18.51 -21.40
C VAL A 313 7.43 -18.80 -22.90
N ASP A 314 8.18 -19.86 -23.20
CA ASP A 314 8.32 -20.32 -24.59
C ASP A 314 7.06 -21.01 -25.09
N GLU A 315 6.94 -21.08 -26.42
CA GLU A 315 5.78 -21.66 -27.11
C GLU A 315 5.64 -23.17 -26.87
N GLU A 316 6.74 -23.88 -26.68
CA GLU A 316 6.76 -25.31 -26.38
C GLU A 316 6.13 -25.57 -25.01
N SER A 317 6.56 -24.82 -23.99
CA SER A 317 5.98 -24.89 -22.64
C SER A 317 4.49 -24.57 -22.66
N HIS A 318 4.08 -23.53 -23.41
CA HIS A 318 2.67 -23.13 -23.57
C HIS A 318 1.83 -24.27 -24.12
N LYS A 319 2.24 -24.91 -25.24
CA LYS A 319 1.44 -25.94 -25.93
C LYS A 319 1.41 -27.28 -25.20
N ASN A 320 2.47 -27.58 -24.44
CA ASN A 320 2.64 -28.90 -23.82
C ASN A 320 2.36 -28.84 -22.31
N TYR A 321 3.35 -28.46 -21.51
CA TYR A 321 3.28 -28.54 -20.05
C TYR A 321 2.24 -27.63 -19.44
N LEU A 322 2.08 -26.42 -20.00
CA LEU A 322 1.13 -25.40 -19.53
C LEU A 322 -0.25 -25.48 -20.19
N LYS A 323 -0.52 -26.51 -21.01
CA LYS A 323 -1.75 -26.66 -21.76
C LYS A 323 -3.03 -26.49 -20.92
N ARG A 324 -3.00 -26.92 -19.65
CA ARG A 324 -4.15 -26.80 -18.74
C ARG A 324 -4.43 -25.36 -18.33
N SER A 325 -3.42 -24.49 -18.33
CA SER A 325 -3.47 -23.09 -17.90
C SER A 325 -3.49 -22.09 -19.05
N ILE A 326 -3.80 -22.55 -20.26
CA ILE A 326 -4.03 -21.68 -21.42
C ILE A 326 -5.32 -20.89 -21.20
N LEU A 327 -5.17 -19.58 -21.17
CA LEU A 327 -6.28 -18.66 -21.00
C LEU A 327 -7.01 -18.41 -22.31
N LYS A 328 -8.32 -18.19 -22.21
CA LYS A 328 -9.17 -17.77 -23.31
C LYS A 328 -9.80 -16.41 -23.02
N GLU A 329 -10.26 -15.75 -24.06
CA GLU A 329 -11.07 -14.54 -23.93
C GLU A 329 -12.27 -14.80 -23.00
N ASN A 330 -12.57 -13.82 -22.15
CA ASN A 330 -13.64 -13.87 -21.15
C ASN A 330 -13.46 -14.92 -20.03
N ASP A 331 -12.30 -15.57 -19.91
CA ASP A 331 -11.98 -16.29 -18.68
C ASP A 331 -11.96 -15.31 -17.49
N ILE A 332 -12.63 -15.67 -16.41
CA ILE A 332 -12.54 -14.93 -15.15
C ILE A 332 -11.42 -15.55 -14.32
N LEU A 333 -10.47 -14.71 -13.94
CA LEU A 333 -9.34 -15.08 -13.10
C LEU A 333 -9.63 -14.71 -11.65
N ILE A 334 -9.26 -15.57 -10.69
CA ILE A 334 -9.44 -15.31 -9.26
C ILE A 334 -8.13 -15.63 -8.56
N THR A 335 -7.60 -14.71 -7.75
CA THR A 335 -6.40 -14.99 -6.95
C THR A 335 -6.76 -15.92 -5.78
N ILE A 336 -6.05 -17.04 -5.67
CA ILE A 336 -6.27 -18.10 -4.67
C ILE A 336 -5.11 -18.27 -3.69
N ALA A 337 -4.03 -17.52 -3.88
CA ALA A 337 -2.88 -17.42 -2.97
C ALA A 337 -2.33 -15.99 -2.98
N GLY A 338 -1.78 -15.54 -1.86
CA GLY A 338 -1.34 -14.16 -1.67
C GLY A 338 -2.52 -13.24 -1.33
N THR A 339 -2.76 -12.21 -2.11
CA THR A 339 -3.96 -11.35 -1.96
C THR A 339 -5.18 -12.08 -2.52
N LEU A 340 -5.95 -12.73 -1.66
CA LEU A 340 -7.06 -13.61 -2.04
C LEU A 340 -8.27 -12.86 -2.62
N GLY A 341 -8.98 -13.50 -3.57
CA GLY A 341 -10.28 -13.07 -4.05
C GLY A 341 -10.27 -11.83 -4.96
N ARG A 342 -9.11 -11.40 -5.49
CA ARG A 342 -9.10 -10.43 -6.59
C ARG A 342 -9.54 -11.14 -7.87
N THR A 343 -10.31 -10.45 -8.71
CA THR A 343 -10.73 -10.98 -10.01
C THR A 343 -10.21 -10.12 -11.16
N ALA A 344 -10.12 -10.72 -12.34
CA ALA A 344 -9.93 -10.01 -13.60
C ALA A 344 -10.57 -10.80 -14.74
N ILE A 345 -10.85 -10.15 -15.85
CA ILE A 345 -11.35 -10.78 -17.07
C ILE A 345 -10.23 -10.76 -18.11
N VAL A 346 -10.03 -11.88 -18.79
CA VAL A 346 -9.03 -11.98 -19.85
C VAL A 346 -9.56 -11.33 -21.13
N PRO A 347 -8.95 -10.21 -21.59
CA PRO A 347 -9.37 -9.55 -22.80
C PRO A 347 -8.70 -10.20 -24.03
N GLN A 348 -9.37 -10.15 -25.19
CA GLN A 348 -8.89 -10.72 -26.44
C GLN A 348 -7.50 -10.23 -26.84
N HIS A 349 -7.23 -8.93 -26.68
CA HIS A 349 -5.97 -8.30 -27.11
C HIS A 349 -4.75 -8.74 -26.31
N ALA A 350 -4.94 -9.33 -25.11
CA ALA A 350 -3.86 -9.82 -24.27
C ALA A 350 -3.41 -11.25 -24.60
N LEU A 351 -4.17 -11.97 -25.38
CA LEU A 351 -3.87 -13.36 -25.73
C LEU A 351 -2.72 -13.46 -26.77
N PRO A 352 -1.91 -14.52 -26.75
CA PRO A 352 -1.99 -15.71 -25.88
C PRO A 352 -1.37 -15.55 -24.49
N LEU A 353 -1.99 -16.15 -23.48
CA LEU A 353 -1.60 -16.07 -22.07
C LEU A 353 -1.67 -17.42 -21.36
N ASN A 354 -0.84 -17.59 -20.34
CA ASN A 354 -0.94 -18.62 -19.31
C ASN A 354 -0.98 -17.99 -17.92
N SER A 355 -1.29 -18.77 -16.88
CA SER A 355 -1.23 -18.30 -15.48
C SER A 355 -0.57 -19.32 -14.55
N ASN A 356 -0.07 -18.83 -13.39
CA ASN A 356 0.52 -19.66 -12.37
C ASN A 356 -0.54 -20.30 -11.45
N GLN A 357 -0.11 -21.22 -10.58
CA GLN A 357 -1.00 -21.94 -9.65
C GLN A 357 -1.68 -21.07 -8.60
N ALA A 358 -1.28 -19.80 -8.43
CA ALA A 358 -1.91 -18.85 -7.50
C ALA A 358 -3.17 -18.18 -8.08
N VAL A 359 -3.53 -18.52 -9.32
CA VAL A 359 -4.68 -17.98 -10.04
C VAL A 359 -5.62 -19.12 -10.43
N ALA A 360 -6.87 -19.07 -9.99
CA ALA A 360 -7.94 -19.89 -10.49
C ALA A 360 -8.52 -19.29 -11.77
N ILE A 361 -8.98 -20.16 -12.65
CA ILE A 361 -9.56 -19.85 -13.96
C ILE A 361 -10.98 -20.36 -13.97
N VAL A 362 -11.95 -19.48 -14.13
CA VAL A 362 -13.37 -19.80 -14.31
C VAL A 362 -13.76 -19.46 -15.74
N ARG A 363 -14.15 -20.48 -16.49
CA ARG A 363 -14.67 -20.34 -17.85
C ARG A 363 -16.14 -20.66 -17.87
N LEU A 364 -16.95 -19.77 -18.42
CA LEU A 364 -18.39 -19.95 -18.51
C LEU A 364 -18.79 -20.88 -19.62
N VAL A 365 -19.92 -21.57 -19.44
CA VAL A 365 -20.53 -22.42 -20.49
C VAL A 365 -20.83 -21.62 -21.76
N ASN A 366 -21.40 -20.41 -21.58
CA ASN A 366 -21.73 -19.53 -22.69
C ASN A 366 -21.71 -18.04 -22.23
N ASN A 367 -20.76 -17.27 -22.77
CA ASN A 367 -20.62 -15.83 -22.48
C ASN A 367 -21.73 -14.94 -23.07
N LYS A 368 -22.63 -15.52 -23.92
CA LYS A 368 -23.80 -14.79 -24.45
C LYS A 368 -24.99 -14.88 -23.50
N LEU A 369 -25.04 -15.91 -22.65
CA LEU A 369 -26.09 -16.10 -21.67
C LEU A 369 -25.80 -15.49 -20.31
N ILE A 370 -24.53 -15.13 -20.02
CA ILE A 370 -24.11 -14.50 -18.76
C ILE A 370 -23.21 -13.34 -19.09
N ASN A 371 -23.47 -12.20 -18.46
CA ASN A 371 -22.57 -11.06 -18.54
C ASN A 371 -21.33 -11.33 -17.66
N VAL A 372 -20.17 -11.51 -18.30
CA VAL A 372 -18.90 -11.84 -17.63
C VAL A 372 -18.50 -10.78 -16.62
N LYS A 373 -18.71 -9.49 -16.91
CA LYS A 373 -18.42 -8.39 -15.99
C LYS A 373 -19.32 -8.41 -14.76
N TYR A 374 -20.62 -8.71 -14.94
CA TYR A 374 -21.52 -8.91 -13.80
C TYR A 374 -20.97 -9.95 -12.83
N LEU A 375 -20.53 -11.08 -13.35
CA LEU A 375 -19.99 -12.16 -12.53
C LEU A 375 -18.66 -11.78 -11.87
N ALA A 376 -17.76 -11.10 -12.58
CA ALA A 376 -16.51 -10.60 -12.02
C ALA A 376 -16.75 -9.60 -10.87
N TYR A 377 -17.69 -8.66 -11.03
CA TYR A 377 -18.09 -7.72 -9.97
C TYR A 377 -18.77 -8.43 -8.79
N THR A 378 -19.63 -9.42 -9.06
CA THR A 378 -20.24 -10.25 -8.02
C THR A 378 -19.19 -10.96 -7.17
N LEU A 379 -18.20 -11.59 -7.78
CA LEU A 379 -17.11 -12.27 -7.10
C LEU A 379 -16.19 -11.30 -6.32
N ASN A 380 -16.13 -10.04 -6.73
CA ASN A 380 -15.41 -8.98 -6.00
C ASN A 380 -16.21 -8.34 -4.86
N SER A 381 -17.51 -8.62 -4.76
CA SER A 381 -18.32 -8.04 -3.69
C SER A 381 -17.82 -8.47 -2.31
N PRO A 382 -17.89 -7.57 -1.29
CA PRO A 382 -17.42 -7.89 0.06
C PRO A 382 -18.07 -9.14 0.66
N ILE A 383 -19.35 -9.35 0.37
CA ILE A 383 -20.12 -10.50 0.87
C ILE A 383 -19.54 -11.79 0.32
N ILE A 384 -19.35 -11.90 -1.01
CA ILE A 384 -18.79 -13.10 -1.65
C ILE A 384 -17.34 -13.33 -1.22
N LYS A 385 -16.52 -12.25 -1.16
CA LYS A 385 -15.15 -12.37 -0.68
C LYS A 385 -15.09 -12.88 0.76
N SER A 386 -15.92 -12.34 1.63
CA SER A 386 -15.99 -12.78 3.04
C SER A 386 -16.39 -14.25 3.15
N ASP A 387 -17.41 -14.70 2.39
CA ASP A 387 -17.82 -16.10 2.35
C ASP A 387 -16.72 -17.05 1.85
N LEU A 388 -16.02 -16.66 0.78
CA LEU A 388 -14.88 -17.42 0.27
C LEU A 388 -13.71 -17.49 1.27
N LEU A 389 -13.41 -16.39 1.96
CA LEU A 389 -12.34 -16.31 2.95
C LEU A 389 -12.69 -17.06 4.23
N ALA A 390 -13.93 -17.03 4.70
CA ALA A 390 -14.37 -17.76 5.89
C ALA A 390 -14.15 -19.28 5.73
N LYS A 391 -14.26 -19.79 4.52
CA LYS A 391 -14.00 -21.21 4.18
C LYS A 391 -12.49 -21.56 4.10
N SER A 392 -11.58 -20.58 4.24
CA SER A 392 -10.13 -20.78 4.14
C SER A 392 -9.39 -20.80 5.48
N VAL A 393 -10.06 -20.63 6.61
CA VAL A 393 -9.48 -20.29 7.93
C VAL A 393 -8.71 -21.44 8.62
N ASP A 394 -8.75 -22.67 8.14
CA ASP A 394 -8.11 -23.83 8.79
C ASP A 394 -6.66 -24.11 8.35
N MET A 395 -5.99 -23.20 7.63
CA MET A 395 -4.61 -23.40 7.15
C MET A 395 -3.65 -22.30 7.64
N ALA A 396 -2.41 -22.70 7.94
CA ALA A 396 -1.32 -21.79 8.35
C ALA A 396 -1.01 -20.70 7.30
N ILE A 397 -1.36 -20.94 6.04
CA ILE A 397 -1.34 -19.96 4.93
C ILE A 397 -2.71 -20.00 4.28
N PRO A 398 -3.49 -18.90 4.30
CA PRO A 398 -4.82 -18.88 3.68
C PRO A 398 -4.73 -19.16 2.18
N ASN A 399 -5.41 -20.17 1.72
CA ASN A 399 -5.55 -20.53 0.30
C ASN A 399 -7.02 -20.84 -0.01
N LEU A 400 -7.51 -20.32 -1.15
CA LEU A 400 -8.83 -20.69 -1.65
C LEU A 400 -8.73 -21.99 -2.44
N SER A 401 -9.55 -22.98 -2.08
CA SER A 401 -9.66 -24.22 -2.88
C SER A 401 -10.53 -24.00 -4.10
N LEU A 402 -10.32 -24.81 -5.14
CA LEU A 402 -11.19 -24.81 -6.33
C LEU A 402 -12.61 -25.25 -5.98
N ASP A 403 -12.77 -26.13 -4.99
CA ASP A 403 -14.09 -26.56 -4.50
C ASP A 403 -14.83 -25.38 -3.85
N ASN A 404 -14.16 -24.54 -3.03
CA ASN A 404 -14.77 -23.34 -2.43
C ASN A 404 -15.28 -22.39 -3.52
N ILE A 405 -14.50 -22.21 -4.60
CA ILE A 405 -14.90 -21.38 -5.75
C ILE A 405 -16.09 -22.02 -6.48
N ALA A 406 -16.06 -23.32 -6.74
CA ALA A 406 -17.13 -24.04 -7.43
C ALA A 406 -18.46 -24.02 -6.66
N GLU A 407 -18.37 -24.08 -5.32
CA GLU A 407 -19.53 -24.06 -4.41
C GLU A 407 -19.95 -22.64 -4.00
N CYS A 408 -19.29 -21.60 -4.53
CA CYS A 408 -19.66 -20.22 -4.28
C CYS A 408 -21.09 -19.93 -4.75
N ASN A 409 -21.92 -19.39 -3.87
CA ASN A 409 -23.28 -19.00 -4.20
C ASN A 409 -23.31 -17.66 -4.94
N ILE A 410 -23.98 -17.63 -6.08
CA ILE A 410 -24.13 -16.45 -6.92
C ILE A 410 -25.61 -16.13 -7.07
N SER A 411 -25.99 -14.90 -6.80
CA SER A 411 -27.30 -14.35 -7.11
C SER A 411 -27.33 -14.00 -8.61
N LEU A 412 -28.11 -14.70 -9.39
CA LEU A 412 -28.21 -14.52 -10.84
C LEU A 412 -29.47 -13.77 -11.20
N PRO A 413 -29.40 -12.53 -11.73
CA PRO A 413 -30.51 -11.79 -12.29
C PRO A 413 -30.85 -12.20 -13.74
N PRO A 414 -31.99 -11.75 -14.27
CA PRO A 414 -32.23 -11.72 -15.70
C PRO A 414 -31.09 -11.14 -16.51
N LEU A 415 -30.79 -11.64 -17.70
CA LEU A 415 -29.66 -11.20 -18.50
C LEU A 415 -29.72 -9.71 -18.85
N ALA A 416 -30.92 -9.17 -19.10
CA ALA A 416 -31.09 -7.74 -19.35
C ALA A 416 -30.73 -6.89 -18.10
N GLU A 417 -31.11 -7.37 -16.93
CA GLU A 417 -30.77 -6.72 -15.67
C GLU A 417 -29.28 -6.79 -15.34
N GLN A 418 -28.58 -7.92 -15.65
CA GLN A 418 -27.12 -8.02 -15.53
C GLN A 418 -26.43 -6.88 -16.30
N LYS A 419 -26.90 -6.57 -17.52
CA LYS A 419 -26.34 -5.49 -18.34
C LYS A 419 -26.56 -4.12 -17.67
N ARG A 420 -27.79 -3.84 -17.21
CA ARG A 420 -28.10 -2.56 -16.51
C ARG A 420 -27.26 -2.38 -15.24
N ILE A 421 -27.08 -3.48 -14.49
CA ILE A 421 -26.24 -3.48 -13.28
C ILE A 421 -24.78 -3.12 -13.64
N VAL A 422 -24.21 -3.76 -14.68
CA VAL A 422 -22.84 -3.50 -15.12
C VAL A 422 -22.68 -2.05 -15.58
N GLU A 423 -23.59 -1.54 -16.41
CA GLU A 423 -23.54 -0.15 -16.86
C GLU A 423 -23.61 0.84 -15.69
N ALA A 424 -24.44 0.57 -14.68
CA ALA A 424 -24.53 1.41 -13.48
C ALA A 424 -23.23 1.37 -12.66
N ILE A 425 -22.65 0.18 -12.44
CA ILE A 425 -21.37 0.01 -11.74
C ILE A 425 -20.27 0.78 -12.47
N GLU A 426 -20.09 0.56 -13.76
CA GLU A 426 -19.03 1.17 -14.57
C GLU A 426 -19.14 2.71 -14.56
N LYS A 427 -20.35 3.24 -14.67
CA LYS A 427 -20.58 4.69 -14.59
C LYS A 427 -20.16 5.26 -13.24
N ILE A 428 -20.56 4.62 -12.15
CA ILE A 428 -20.25 5.10 -10.80
C ILE A 428 -18.74 4.94 -10.53
N PHE A 429 -18.15 3.80 -10.91
CA PHE A 429 -16.71 3.56 -10.71
C PHE A 429 -15.86 4.55 -11.50
N ALA A 430 -16.23 4.85 -12.75
CA ALA A 430 -15.54 5.89 -13.53
C ALA A 430 -15.58 7.25 -12.83
N THR A 431 -16.73 7.66 -12.28
CA THR A 431 -16.83 8.91 -11.52
C THR A 431 -15.95 8.90 -10.26
N LEU A 432 -15.89 7.78 -9.54
CA LEU A 432 -15.05 7.65 -8.35
C LEU A 432 -13.56 7.64 -8.70
N ASP A 433 -13.17 6.99 -9.80
CA ASP A 433 -11.80 6.98 -10.31
C ASP A 433 -11.38 8.39 -10.76
N ASP A 434 -12.28 9.14 -11.42
CA ASP A 434 -12.02 10.54 -11.80
C ASP A 434 -11.79 11.44 -10.57
N ILE A 435 -12.58 11.26 -9.49
CA ILE A 435 -12.36 11.98 -8.22
C ILE A 435 -10.99 11.63 -7.63
N ALA A 436 -10.60 10.35 -7.63
CA ALA A 436 -9.30 9.91 -7.14
C ALA A 436 -8.16 10.59 -7.91
N ASN A 437 -8.22 10.57 -9.25
CA ASN A 437 -7.20 11.14 -10.14
C ASN A 437 -7.07 12.67 -10.02
N GLN A 438 -8.15 13.38 -9.65
CA GLN A 438 -8.09 14.86 -9.46
C GLN A 438 -7.36 15.26 -8.18
N VAL A 439 -7.13 14.34 -7.27
CA VAL A 439 -6.51 14.59 -5.96
C VAL A 439 -5.08 14.02 -5.87
N GLU A 440 -4.67 13.16 -6.82
CA GLU A 440 -3.28 12.73 -6.95
C GLU A 440 -2.37 13.86 -7.42
#